data_4721bc91f4a00e15397fec33b348eec6
#
_entry.id   4721bc91f4a00e15397fec33b348eec6
#
_cell.length_a   1.000
_cell.length_b   1.000
_cell.length_c   1.000
_cell.angle_alpha   90.00
_cell.angle_beta   90.00
_cell.angle_gamma   90.00
#
_symmetry.space_group_name_H-M   'P 1'
#
loop_
_entity.id
_entity.type
_entity.pdbx_description
1 polymer ?
#
loop_
_entity_poly.entity_id
_entity_poly.type
_entity_poly.pdbx_seq_one_letter_code
_entity_poly.pdbx_strand_id
1 'polypeptide(L)'
;MKLHFSRRLPAVSGANMTAVDRIEVCETPLDVAAEYTALQGNSGDGACALFVGSVRDFNAGSDVCGLALEHYPGMTEKSLQRIINDARDRWSLGRVTIVHRVGPMQINDEIVFVGVTSPHRQAAFAACQYIMDRLKTEAPFWKREAVADKSGNPSERWVEARASDAAEMEKWSAG
;
A
#
# COMPACT_ATOMS: atom_id res chain seq x y z
N MET A 1 8.68 39.75 -23.28
CA MET A 1 9.31 39.77 -21.96
C MET A 1 9.90 38.39 -21.70
N LYS A 2 11.25 38.23 -21.94
CA LYS A 2 11.94 36.95 -21.77
C LYS A 2 12.39 36.84 -20.32
N LEU A 3 11.82 35.86 -19.60
CA LEU A 3 12.27 35.52 -18.27
C LEU A 3 13.62 34.78 -18.38
N HIS A 4 14.70 35.43 -17.98
CA HIS A 4 16.01 34.81 -17.79
C HIS A 4 16.04 34.10 -16.44
N PHE A 5 15.86 32.77 -16.43
CA PHE A 5 16.17 31.93 -15.27
C PHE A 5 17.66 31.56 -15.33
N SER A 6 18.50 32.40 -14.72
CA SER A 6 19.91 32.09 -14.49
C SER A 6 20.13 31.94 -13.01
N ARG A 7 19.85 30.74 -12.46
CA ARG A 7 20.44 30.23 -11.23
C ARG A 7 20.97 28.84 -11.51
N ARG A 8 22.26 28.74 -11.79
CA ARG A 8 22.97 27.46 -11.60
C ARG A 8 22.95 27.15 -10.10
N LEU A 9 22.10 26.21 -9.70
CA LEU A 9 22.22 25.55 -8.41
C LEU A 9 23.50 24.70 -8.44
N PRO A 10 24.28 24.63 -7.34
CA PRO A 10 25.44 23.77 -7.27
C PRO A 10 25.01 22.34 -7.53
N ALA A 11 25.77 21.62 -8.35
CA ALA A 11 25.60 20.19 -8.57
C ALA A 11 25.76 19.49 -7.21
N VAL A 12 24.66 19.03 -6.64
CA VAL A 12 24.68 18.10 -5.52
C VAL A 12 25.22 16.80 -6.10
N SER A 13 26.44 16.45 -5.71
CA SER A 13 27.07 15.18 -5.99
C SER A 13 26.07 14.08 -5.65
N GLY A 14 25.57 13.36 -6.69
CA GLY A 14 24.64 12.26 -6.54
C GLY A 14 25.33 11.12 -5.82
N ALA A 15 25.23 11.09 -4.49
CA ALA A 15 25.29 9.83 -3.77
C ALA A 15 24.11 9.02 -4.27
N ASN A 16 24.41 7.94 -4.97
CA ASN A 16 23.45 6.91 -5.36
C ASN A 16 22.89 6.30 -4.06
N MET A 17 21.89 6.97 -3.46
CA MET A 17 21.16 6.41 -2.33
C MET A 17 20.36 5.25 -2.91
N THR A 18 20.83 4.03 -2.65
CA THR A 18 20.09 2.79 -2.89
C THR A 18 18.64 3.03 -2.44
N ALA A 19 17.72 2.79 -3.35
CA ALA A 19 16.29 2.91 -3.05
C ALA A 19 15.99 2.04 -1.82
N VAL A 20 15.60 2.68 -0.72
CA VAL A 20 15.32 1.97 0.53
C VAL A 20 13.83 1.66 0.54
N ASP A 21 13.50 0.36 0.47
CA ASP A 21 12.14 -0.10 0.68
C ASP A 21 11.80 0.00 2.18
N ARG A 22 10.57 0.47 2.47
CA ARG A 22 10.04 0.49 3.83
C ARG A 22 8.85 -0.45 3.92
N ILE A 23 8.94 -1.43 4.78
CA ILE A 23 7.85 -2.35 5.11
C ILE A 23 7.61 -2.26 6.61
N GLU A 24 6.37 -2.01 6.99
CA GLU A 24 5.94 -2.01 8.38
C GLU A 24 4.57 -2.65 8.51
N VAL A 25 4.41 -3.52 9.51
CA VAL A 25 3.12 -4.03 9.97
C VAL A 25 2.97 -3.57 11.41
N CYS A 26 1.93 -2.77 11.72
CA CYS A 26 1.78 -2.11 13.01
C CYS A 26 0.32 -2.11 13.49
N GLU A 27 0.11 -1.92 14.78
CA GLU A 27 -1.22 -1.77 15.38
C GLU A 27 -1.63 -0.30 15.54
N THR A 28 -0.69 0.61 15.38
CA THR A 28 -0.93 2.05 15.51
C THR A 28 -1.59 2.64 14.27
N PRO A 29 -2.37 3.73 14.39
CA PRO A 29 -2.88 4.47 13.25
C PRO A 29 -1.76 4.91 12.29
N LEU A 30 -2.04 4.90 11.00
CA LEU A 30 -1.11 5.33 9.97
C LEU A 30 -0.98 6.86 9.95
N ASP A 31 0.25 7.36 9.88
CA ASP A 31 0.51 8.76 9.54
C ASP A 31 0.81 8.89 8.04
N VAL A 32 -0.25 8.96 7.25
CA VAL A 32 -0.17 9.04 5.77
C VAL A 32 0.68 10.23 5.31
N ALA A 33 0.64 11.34 6.04
CA ALA A 33 1.40 12.53 5.68
C ALA A 33 2.92 12.32 5.91
N ALA A 34 3.29 11.69 7.01
CA ALA A 34 4.68 11.33 7.29
C ALA A 34 5.21 10.30 6.28
N GLU A 35 4.42 9.27 5.95
CA GLU A 35 4.80 8.25 4.96
C GLU A 35 4.98 8.86 3.56
N TYR A 36 4.10 9.77 3.15
CA TYR A 36 4.27 10.50 1.90
C TYR A 36 5.53 11.37 1.90
N THR A 37 5.80 12.07 3.00
CA THR A 37 6.99 12.91 3.13
C THR A 37 8.27 12.07 3.02
N ALA A 38 8.29 10.88 3.62
CA ALA A 38 9.42 9.96 3.58
C ALA A 38 9.72 9.41 2.17
N LEU A 39 8.71 9.34 1.30
CA LEU A 39 8.89 8.95 -0.10
C LEU A 39 9.63 10.00 -0.94
N GLN A 40 9.59 11.27 -0.54
CA GLN A 40 10.18 12.37 -1.30
C GLN A 40 11.71 12.42 -1.15
N GLY A 41 12.34 13.25 -1.99
CA GLY A 41 13.76 13.60 -1.87
C GLY A 41 14.72 12.79 -2.75
N ASN A 42 14.23 11.91 -3.63
CA ASN A 42 15.05 11.34 -4.70
C ASN A 42 14.93 12.21 -5.98
N SER A 43 16.03 12.85 -6.38
CA SER A 43 16.04 13.75 -7.55
C SER A 43 15.83 13.04 -8.89
N GLY A 44 15.95 11.70 -8.92
CA GLY A 44 15.70 10.86 -10.09
C GLY A 44 14.23 10.50 -10.29
N ASP A 45 13.38 10.71 -9.27
CA ASP A 45 11.98 10.33 -9.32
C ASP A 45 11.12 11.52 -9.80
N GLY A 46 10.45 11.34 -10.94
CA GLY A 46 9.54 12.33 -11.51
C GLY A 46 8.07 12.11 -11.16
N ALA A 47 7.75 11.00 -10.48
CA ALA A 47 6.38 10.62 -10.11
C ALA A 47 6.33 9.88 -8.78
N CYS A 48 5.23 10.10 -8.05
CA CYS A 48 4.86 9.36 -6.86
C CYS A 48 3.40 8.95 -6.97
N ALA A 49 3.09 7.66 -6.84
CA ALA A 49 1.75 7.13 -6.77
C ALA A 49 1.48 6.60 -5.36
N LEU A 50 0.30 6.86 -4.84
CA LEU A 50 -0.13 6.45 -3.50
C LEU A 50 -1.45 5.70 -3.57
N PHE A 51 -1.60 4.72 -2.71
CA PHE A 51 -2.88 4.10 -2.37
C PHE A 51 -3.03 4.08 -0.85
N VAL A 52 -4.18 4.53 -0.36
CA VAL A 52 -4.59 4.40 1.03
C VAL A 52 -5.91 3.65 1.07
N GLY A 53 -5.97 2.55 1.80
CA GLY A 53 -7.19 1.78 2.01
C GLY A 53 -7.76 2.04 3.40
N SER A 54 -9.10 2.17 3.50
CA SER A 54 -9.80 2.43 4.76
C SER A 54 -10.89 1.40 5.03
N VAL A 55 -11.28 1.29 6.29
CA VAL A 55 -12.42 0.45 6.74
C VAL A 55 -13.72 1.09 6.26
N ARG A 56 -14.54 0.30 5.54
CA ARG A 56 -15.88 0.73 5.07
C ARG A 56 -16.96 0.20 5.99
N ASP A 57 -18.08 0.92 6.07
CA ASP A 57 -19.27 0.58 6.85
C ASP A 57 -20.14 -0.53 6.25
N PHE A 58 -19.88 -0.91 5.00
CA PHE A 58 -20.68 -1.89 4.27
C PHE A 58 -19.83 -2.95 3.58
N ASN A 59 -20.16 -4.22 3.79
CA ASN A 59 -19.52 -5.34 3.09
C ASN A 59 -20.50 -6.50 2.85
N ALA A 60 -20.68 -6.88 1.56
CA ALA A 60 -21.49 -8.02 1.13
C ALA A 60 -22.91 -8.05 1.70
N GLY A 61 -23.60 -6.90 1.75
CA GLY A 61 -24.99 -6.80 2.22
C GLY A 61 -25.17 -6.75 3.73
N SER A 62 -24.10 -6.54 4.50
CA SER A 62 -24.14 -6.43 5.97
C SER A 62 -23.52 -5.12 6.42
N ASP A 63 -24.09 -4.54 7.49
CA ASP A 63 -23.52 -3.38 8.17
C ASP A 63 -22.30 -3.84 8.97
N VAL A 64 -21.14 -3.27 8.65
CA VAL A 64 -19.88 -3.52 9.34
C VAL A 64 -19.71 -2.46 10.41
N CYS A 65 -19.52 -2.88 11.66
CA CYS A 65 -19.28 -1.98 12.79
C CYS A 65 -17.79 -1.79 13.08
N GLY A 66 -16.94 -2.69 12.59
CA GLY A 66 -15.51 -2.65 12.77
C GLY A 66 -14.82 -3.80 12.03
N LEU A 67 -13.50 -3.72 12.00
CA LEU A 67 -12.62 -4.68 11.34
C LEU A 67 -11.49 -5.04 12.29
N ALA A 68 -11.10 -6.30 12.35
CA ALA A 68 -9.82 -6.70 12.91
C ALA A 68 -9.03 -7.48 11.87
N LEU A 69 -7.75 -7.18 11.78
CA LEU A 69 -6.81 -7.93 10.94
C LEU A 69 -5.79 -8.63 11.81
N GLU A 70 -5.56 -9.89 11.49
CA GLU A 70 -4.47 -10.69 12.05
C GLU A 70 -3.45 -10.98 10.97
N HIS A 71 -2.20 -11.22 11.35
CA HIS A 71 -1.13 -11.57 10.42
C HIS A 71 -0.17 -12.59 11.03
N TYR A 72 0.73 -13.11 10.24
CA TYR A 72 1.79 -14.00 10.72
C TYR A 72 3.12 -13.23 10.75
N PRO A 73 3.58 -12.76 11.93
CA PRO A 73 4.81 -11.98 12.04
C PRO A 73 6.02 -12.68 11.40
N GLY A 74 6.82 -11.93 10.68
CA GLY A 74 7.98 -12.41 9.94
C GLY A 74 7.65 -13.06 8.59
N MET A 75 6.53 -13.77 8.44
CA MET A 75 6.11 -14.32 7.15
C MET A 75 5.42 -13.23 6.30
N THR A 76 4.61 -12.40 6.92
CA THR A 76 3.94 -11.29 6.25
C THR A 76 4.95 -10.33 5.65
N GLU A 77 5.95 -9.90 6.42
CA GLU A 77 6.97 -8.97 5.96
C GLU A 77 7.82 -9.58 4.83
N LYS A 78 8.16 -10.87 4.91
CA LYS A 78 8.85 -11.58 3.82
C LYS A 78 8.01 -11.65 2.55
N SER A 79 6.69 -11.85 2.68
CA SER A 79 5.78 -11.86 1.54
C SER A 79 5.70 -10.48 0.89
N LEU A 80 5.60 -9.42 1.69
CA LEU A 80 5.59 -8.04 1.21
C LEU A 80 6.90 -7.68 0.50
N GLN A 81 8.06 -8.09 1.06
CA GLN A 81 9.36 -7.86 0.41
C GLN A 81 9.46 -8.58 -0.94
N ARG A 82 8.95 -9.82 -1.05
CA ARG A 82 8.91 -10.52 -2.32
C ARG A 82 8.07 -9.78 -3.35
N ILE A 83 6.89 -9.27 -2.96
CA ILE A 83 6.03 -8.49 -3.84
C ILE A 83 6.73 -7.23 -4.35
N ILE A 84 7.48 -6.53 -3.49
CA ILE A 84 8.29 -5.36 -3.89
C ILE A 84 9.38 -5.77 -4.88
N ASN A 85 10.10 -6.86 -4.62
CA ASN A 85 11.15 -7.34 -5.52
C ASN A 85 10.59 -7.68 -6.91
N ASP A 86 9.46 -8.40 -6.97
CA ASP A 86 8.77 -8.73 -8.21
C ASP A 86 8.31 -7.47 -8.98
N ALA A 87 7.89 -6.41 -8.26
CA ALA A 87 7.57 -5.13 -8.87
C ALA A 87 8.82 -4.42 -9.42
N ARG A 88 9.94 -4.49 -8.73
CA ARG A 88 11.22 -3.93 -9.19
C ARG A 88 11.79 -4.64 -10.41
N ASP A 89 11.54 -5.92 -10.55
CA ASP A 89 11.93 -6.69 -11.74
C ASP A 89 11.15 -6.24 -12.99
N ARG A 90 9.96 -5.68 -12.81
CA ARG A 90 9.09 -5.22 -13.90
C ARG A 90 9.26 -3.74 -14.25
N TRP A 91 9.56 -2.90 -13.25
CA TRP A 91 9.61 -1.44 -13.43
C TRP A 91 10.81 -0.82 -12.72
N SER A 92 11.33 0.25 -13.33
CA SER A 92 12.33 1.10 -12.67
C SER A 92 11.63 1.92 -11.57
N LEU A 93 11.84 1.53 -10.32
CA LEU A 93 11.22 2.15 -9.15
C LEU A 93 12.27 2.84 -8.28
N GLY A 94 11.90 3.98 -7.73
CA GLY A 94 12.62 4.67 -6.70
C GLY A 94 12.34 4.05 -5.33
N ARG A 95 11.70 4.81 -4.43
CA ARG A 95 11.29 4.32 -3.11
C ARG A 95 9.96 3.58 -3.19
N VAL A 96 9.86 2.50 -2.42
CA VAL A 96 8.60 1.78 -2.21
C VAL A 96 8.33 1.68 -0.72
N THR A 97 7.14 2.08 -0.31
CA THR A 97 6.69 1.99 1.08
C THR A 97 5.40 1.19 1.15
N ILE A 98 5.36 0.20 2.03
CA ILE A 98 4.15 -0.52 2.42
C ILE A 98 4.03 -0.44 3.94
N VAL A 99 2.99 0.23 4.44
CA VAL A 99 2.63 0.20 5.85
C VAL A 99 1.25 -0.43 5.96
N HIS A 100 1.12 -1.48 6.74
CA HIS A 100 -0.13 -2.20 6.91
C HIS A 100 -0.52 -2.27 8.38
N ARG A 101 -1.71 -1.76 8.71
CA ARG A 101 -2.26 -1.82 10.05
C ARG A 101 -2.93 -3.17 10.30
N VAL A 102 -2.75 -3.70 11.51
CA VAL A 102 -3.36 -4.92 12.04
C VAL A 102 -4.03 -4.63 13.37
N GLY A 103 -4.67 -5.63 13.97
CA GLY A 103 -5.46 -5.44 15.17
C GLY A 103 -6.84 -4.82 14.91
N PRO A 104 -7.51 -4.31 15.96
CA PRO A 104 -8.87 -3.76 15.85
C PRO A 104 -8.84 -2.36 15.19
N MET A 105 -9.80 -2.12 14.28
CA MET A 105 -9.97 -0.87 13.55
C MET A 105 -11.45 -0.50 13.49
N GLN A 106 -11.73 0.80 13.47
CA GLN A 106 -13.07 1.36 13.33
C GLN A 106 -13.34 1.75 11.87
N ILE A 107 -14.61 2.07 11.57
CA ILE A 107 -15.00 2.63 10.28
C ILE A 107 -14.21 3.91 10.02
N ASN A 108 -13.73 4.07 8.80
CA ASN A 108 -12.86 5.14 8.30
C ASN A 108 -11.39 5.09 8.78
N ASP A 109 -11.01 4.17 9.65
CA ASP A 109 -9.58 3.99 9.95
C ASP A 109 -8.83 3.55 8.69
N GLU A 110 -7.61 4.08 8.50
CA GLU A 110 -6.71 3.63 7.44
C GLU A 110 -6.13 2.26 7.80
N ILE A 111 -6.16 1.36 6.81
CA ILE A 111 -5.72 -0.04 6.94
C ILE A 111 -4.32 -0.20 6.34
N VAL A 112 -4.10 0.40 5.17
CA VAL A 112 -2.90 0.18 4.39
C VAL A 112 -2.50 1.45 3.65
N PHE A 113 -1.21 1.69 3.62
CA PHE A 113 -0.55 2.67 2.77
C PHE A 113 0.41 1.94 1.82
N VAL A 114 0.29 2.17 0.52
CA VAL A 114 1.26 1.77 -0.49
C VAL A 114 1.70 3.03 -1.23
N GLY A 115 3.01 3.31 -1.18
CA GLY A 115 3.59 4.43 -1.89
C GLY A 115 4.73 3.96 -2.79
N VAL A 116 4.75 4.45 -4.03
CA VAL A 116 5.77 4.08 -5.04
C VAL A 116 6.25 5.33 -5.75
N THR A 117 7.56 5.52 -5.79
CA THR A 117 8.17 6.54 -6.63
C THR A 117 8.84 5.92 -7.86
N SER A 118 8.91 6.68 -8.95
CA SER A 118 9.53 6.25 -10.21
C SER A 118 9.93 7.47 -11.04
N PRO A 119 10.91 7.36 -11.95
CA PRO A 119 11.17 8.40 -12.95
C PRO A 119 9.93 8.78 -13.77
N HIS A 120 9.01 7.83 -14.01
CA HIS A 120 7.87 8.02 -14.88
C HIS A 120 6.55 7.60 -14.22
N ARG A 121 5.50 8.44 -14.41
CA ARG A 121 4.15 8.20 -13.85
C ARG A 121 3.54 6.86 -14.20
N GLN A 122 3.80 6.34 -15.42
CA GLN A 122 3.23 5.07 -15.87
C GLN A 122 3.71 3.90 -15.00
N ALA A 123 5.02 3.84 -14.72
CA ALA A 123 5.60 2.82 -13.85
C ALA A 123 5.13 2.99 -12.40
N ALA A 124 5.03 4.23 -11.90
CA ALA A 124 4.55 4.48 -10.54
C ALA A 124 3.11 3.98 -10.34
N PHE A 125 2.19 4.30 -11.25
CA PHE A 125 0.81 3.81 -11.18
C PHE A 125 0.71 2.28 -11.32
N ALA A 126 1.40 1.72 -12.34
CA ALA A 126 1.36 0.28 -12.59
C ALA A 126 1.92 -0.52 -11.40
N ALA A 127 3.05 -0.11 -10.84
CA ALA A 127 3.66 -0.76 -9.70
C ALA A 127 2.81 -0.63 -8.42
N CYS A 128 2.24 0.55 -8.16
CA CYS A 128 1.36 0.76 -7.01
C CYS A 128 0.13 -0.17 -7.07
N GLN A 129 -0.51 -0.27 -8.22
CA GLN A 129 -1.64 -1.17 -8.43
C GLN A 129 -1.22 -2.64 -8.32
N TYR A 130 -0.12 -3.04 -8.95
CA TYR A 130 0.42 -4.39 -8.90
C TYR A 130 0.69 -4.84 -7.44
N ILE A 131 1.36 -3.98 -6.67
CA ILE A 131 1.67 -4.26 -5.26
C ILE A 131 0.37 -4.46 -4.47
N MET A 132 -0.65 -3.62 -4.68
CA MET A 132 -1.94 -3.77 -3.99
C MET A 132 -2.68 -5.05 -4.36
N ASP A 133 -2.71 -5.41 -5.64
CA ASP A 133 -3.38 -6.63 -6.10
C ASP A 133 -2.69 -7.89 -5.52
N ARG A 134 -1.34 -7.90 -5.53
CA ARG A 134 -0.55 -8.99 -4.94
C ARG A 134 -0.69 -9.06 -3.41
N LEU A 135 -0.69 -7.91 -2.73
CA LEU A 135 -0.86 -7.84 -1.28
C LEU A 135 -2.18 -8.48 -0.83
N LYS A 136 -3.27 -8.20 -1.54
CA LYS A 136 -4.59 -8.77 -1.21
C LYS A 136 -4.70 -10.29 -1.41
N THR A 137 -3.88 -10.86 -2.26
CA THR A 137 -3.97 -12.28 -2.61
C THR A 137 -2.86 -13.13 -1.99
N GLU A 138 -1.69 -12.57 -1.73
CA GLU A 138 -0.51 -13.34 -1.33
C GLU A 138 -0.01 -13.05 0.08
N ALA A 139 -0.30 -11.85 0.62
CA ALA A 139 0.12 -11.54 1.97
C ALA A 139 -0.82 -12.23 2.99
N PRO A 140 -0.25 -12.93 4.01
CA PRO A 140 -1.03 -13.68 4.97
C PRO A 140 -1.67 -12.75 6.01
N PHE A 141 -2.74 -12.07 5.60
CA PHE A 141 -3.64 -11.34 6.47
C PHE A 141 -4.98 -12.04 6.58
N TRP A 142 -5.46 -12.22 7.80
CA TRP A 142 -6.79 -12.76 8.09
C TRP A 142 -7.70 -11.65 8.56
N LYS A 143 -8.85 -11.54 7.90
CA LYS A 143 -9.81 -10.48 8.14
C LYS A 143 -10.98 -11.01 8.97
N ARG A 144 -11.29 -10.33 10.08
CA ARG A 144 -12.46 -10.58 10.92
C ARG A 144 -13.28 -9.30 10.98
N GLU A 145 -14.55 -9.39 10.61
CA GLU A 145 -15.49 -8.27 10.65
C GLU A 145 -16.40 -8.38 11.88
N ALA A 146 -16.55 -7.26 12.58
CA ALA A 146 -17.64 -7.08 13.53
C ALA A 146 -18.86 -6.58 12.76
N VAL A 147 -19.95 -7.33 12.83
CA VAL A 147 -21.22 -6.99 12.16
C VAL A 147 -22.34 -6.93 13.19
N ALA A 148 -23.30 -6.00 13.00
CA ALA A 148 -24.52 -5.97 13.79
C ALA A 148 -25.58 -6.86 13.14
N ASP A 149 -26.28 -7.67 13.94
CA ASP A 149 -27.49 -8.36 13.48
C ASP A 149 -28.67 -7.37 13.40
N LYS A 150 -29.83 -7.84 12.86
CA LYS A 150 -31.04 -7.00 12.73
C LYS A 150 -31.59 -6.50 14.08
N SER A 151 -31.13 -7.07 15.19
CA SER A 151 -31.49 -6.69 16.56
C SER A 151 -30.41 -5.78 17.20
N GLY A 152 -29.33 -5.45 16.46
CA GLY A 152 -28.24 -4.62 16.95
C GLY A 152 -27.19 -5.36 17.79
N ASN A 153 -27.27 -6.71 17.90
CA ASN A 153 -26.29 -7.47 18.65
C ASN A 153 -25.00 -7.62 17.83
N PRO A 154 -23.83 -7.36 18.41
CA PRO A 154 -22.56 -7.55 17.72
C PRO A 154 -22.26 -9.04 17.53
N SER A 155 -21.84 -9.42 16.36
CA SER A 155 -21.28 -10.72 16.04
C SER A 155 -20.01 -10.56 15.21
N GLU A 156 -19.15 -11.55 15.23
CA GLU A 156 -17.89 -11.54 14.48
C GLU A 156 -17.91 -12.65 13.42
N ARG A 157 -17.37 -12.34 12.24
CA ARG A 157 -17.20 -13.34 11.19
C ARG A 157 -15.84 -13.22 10.53
N TRP A 158 -15.23 -14.35 10.22
CA TRP A 158 -14.08 -14.41 9.33
C TRP A 158 -14.52 -14.14 7.89
N VAL A 159 -13.73 -13.35 7.19
CA VAL A 159 -14.00 -12.99 5.79
C VAL A 159 -12.96 -13.66 4.91
N GLU A 160 -13.41 -14.49 3.98
CA GLU A 160 -12.57 -15.10 2.99
C GLU A 160 -12.12 -14.07 1.93
N ALA A 161 -10.98 -14.36 1.27
CA ALA A 161 -10.50 -13.57 0.14
C ALA A 161 -11.57 -13.55 -0.97
N ARG A 162 -11.76 -12.40 -1.61
CA ARG A 162 -12.78 -12.25 -2.65
C ARG A 162 -12.30 -12.88 -3.96
N ALA A 163 -13.21 -13.54 -4.66
CA ALA A 163 -12.94 -14.04 -6.02
C ALA A 163 -12.54 -12.91 -7.00
N SER A 164 -13.03 -11.68 -6.78
CA SER A 164 -12.61 -10.50 -7.54
C SER A 164 -11.12 -10.19 -7.41
N ASP A 165 -10.52 -10.43 -6.24
CA ASP A 165 -9.10 -10.15 -6.01
C ASP A 165 -8.22 -11.16 -6.79
N ALA A 166 -8.67 -12.41 -6.93
CA ALA A 166 -8.01 -13.40 -7.78
C ALA A 166 -8.09 -13.03 -9.28
N ALA A 167 -9.24 -12.52 -9.75
CA ALA A 167 -9.40 -12.07 -11.12
C ALA A 167 -8.50 -10.87 -11.47
N GLU A 168 -8.28 -9.95 -10.52
CA GLU A 168 -7.36 -8.82 -10.70
C GLU A 168 -5.90 -9.29 -10.86
N MET A 169 -5.54 -10.44 -10.28
CA MET A 169 -4.20 -11.03 -10.43
C MET A 169 -3.94 -11.57 -11.83
N GLU A 170 -4.96 -12.08 -12.54
CA GLU A 170 -4.79 -12.70 -13.87
C GLU A 170 -4.20 -11.71 -14.88
N LYS A 171 -4.53 -10.41 -14.79
CA LYS A 171 -3.98 -9.39 -15.70
C LYS A 171 -2.45 -9.23 -15.59
N TRP A 172 -1.86 -9.65 -14.47
CA TRP A 172 -0.42 -9.57 -14.24
C TRP A 172 0.33 -10.84 -14.67
N SER A 173 -0.38 -11.92 -15.02
CA SER A 173 0.19 -13.20 -15.44
C SER A 173 0.57 -13.24 -16.92
N ALA A 174 0.10 -12.29 -17.74
CA ALA A 174 0.28 -12.23 -19.19
C ALA A 174 1.44 -11.30 -19.64
N GLY A 175 2.46 -11.12 -18.82
CA GLY A 175 3.62 -10.27 -19.13
C GLY A 175 4.96 -10.92 -18.85
#